data_b36af37eeaf571ef47c889d4fd007f05
#
_entry.id   b36af37eeaf571ef47c889d4fd007f05
#
_cell.length_a   1.000
_cell.length_b   1.000
_cell.length_c   1.000
_cell.angle_alpha   90.00
_cell.angle_beta   90.00
_cell.angle_gamma   90.00
#
_symmetry.space_group_name_H-M   'P 1'
#
loop_
_entity.id
_entity.type
_entity.pdbx_description
1 polymer ?
#
loop_
_entity_poly.entity_id
_entity_poly.type
_entity_poly.pdbx_seq_one_letter_code
_entity_poly.pdbx_strand_id
1 'polypeptide(L)'
;MSIAYRLDHIALLVRDLDETAKFLTEVLQIREVPDPMGGTHIRWFEFGNSQRFHIQAGDISRTHVEKRTHFALSAPDLDAVIAHFRATGVAFSNMAGVAGEVNVRPDGMRAVFVQDPNGYWFEINDFR
;
A
#
# COMPACT_ATOMS: atom_id res chain seq x y z
N MET A 1 -32.95 -9.90 2.07
CA MET A 1 -32.34 -9.08 1.02
C MET A 1 -30.99 -8.59 1.48
N SER A 2 -29.98 -8.68 0.65
CA SER A 2 -28.66 -8.10 0.92
C SER A 2 -28.44 -6.90 -0.02
N ILE A 3 -27.64 -5.95 0.44
CA ILE A 3 -27.20 -4.82 -0.38
C ILE A 3 -25.77 -5.13 -0.84
N ALA A 4 -25.54 -5.09 -2.15
CA ALA A 4 -24.21 -5.25 -2.71
C ALA A 4 -23.49 -3.90 -2.78
N TYR A 5 -22.32 -3.83 -2.20
CA TYR A 5 -21.47 -2.64 -2.28
C TYR A 5 -20.27 -2.91 -3.18
N ARG A 6 -19.73 -1.84 -3.73
CA ARG A 6 -18.47 -1.85 -4.45
C ARG A 6 -17.54 -0.85 -3.76
N LEU A 7 -16.30 -1.24 -3.55
CA LEU A 7 -15.31 -0.30 -3.01
C LEU A 7 -15.07 0.80 -4.04
N ASP A 8 -15.35 2.05 -3.67
CA ASP A 8 -15.13 3.20 -4.53
C ASP A 8 -13.70 3.71 -4.39
N HIS A 9 -13.32 4.07 -3.19
CA HIS A 9 -11.95 4.51 -2.90
C HIS A 9 -11.64 4.36 -1.42
N ILE A 10 -10.35 4.51 -1.10
CA ILE A 10 -9.84 4.58 0.28
C ILE A 10 -9.20 5.94 0.46
N ALA A 11 -9.37 6.53 1.63
CA ALA A 11 -8.75 7.79 2.02
C ALA A 11 -7.78 7.55 3.17
N LEU A 12 -6.56 8.06 3.05
CA LEU A 12 -5.52 7.95 4.07
C LEU A 12 -5.10 9.33 4.55
N LEU A 13 -5.13 9.52 5.87
CA LEU A 13 -4.54 10.69 6.50
C LEU A 13 -3.03 10.46 6.62
N VAL A 14 -2.23 11.39 6.09
CA VAL A 14 -0.77 11.27 6.05
C VAL A 14 -0.12 12.50 6.67
N ARG A 15 1.10 12.34 7.20
CA ARG A 15 1.84 13.43 7.80
C ARG A 15 2.28 14.47 6.77
N ASP A 16 2.74 14.02 5.62
CA ASP A 16 3.29 14.86 4.56
C ASP A 16 2.94 14.26 3.20
N LEU A 17 2.34 15.07 2.31
CA LEU A 17 1.90 14.60 0.99
C LEU A 17 3.07 14.12 0.13
N ASP A 18 4.14 14.91 0.05
CA ASP A 18 5.27 14.60 -0.83
C ASP A 18 6.01 13.35 -0.37
N GLU A 19 6.21 13.20 0.94
CA GLU A 19 6.86 12.03 1.53
C GLU A 19 6.08 10.75 1.21
N THR A 20 4.78 10.77 1.42
CA THR A 20 3.94 9.60 1.15
C THR A 20 3.81 9.34 -0.35
N ALA A 21 3.65 10.37 -1.16
CA ALA A 21 3.58 10.22 -2.61
C ALA A 21 4.86 9.59 -3.17
N LYS A 22 6.00 9.99 -2.65
CA LYS A 22 7.30 9.41 -3.04
C LYS A 22 7.36 7.92 -2.70
N PHE A 23 6.91 7.53 -1.50
CA PHE A 23 6.84 6.12 -1.12
C PHE A 23 5.94 5.33 -2.08
N LEU A 24 4.74 5.85 -2.35
CA LEU A 24 3.77 5.17 -3.21
C LEU A 24 4.28 5.01 -4.64
N THR A 25 4.94 6.02 -5.19
CA THR A 25 5.42 5.99 -6.59
C THR A 25 6.76 5.29 -6.74
N GLU A 26 7.70 5.47 -5.83
CA GLU A 26 9.05 4.91 -5.95
C GLU A 26 9.19 3.54 -5.32
N VAL A 27 8.59 3.31 -4.15
CA VAL A 27 8.68 2.03 -3.46
C VAL A 27 7.66 1.04 -4.02
N LEU A 28 6.37 1.41 -4.02
CA LEU A 28 5.30 0.53 -4.48
C LEU A 28 5.04 0.63 -5.99
N GLN A 29 5.60 1.64 -6.65
CA GLN A 29 5.42 1.90 -8.08
C GLN A 29 3.95 2.03 -8.48
N ILE A 30 3.16 2.62 -7.58
CA ILE A 30 1.75 2.93 -7.83
C ILE A 30 1.65 4.25 -8.57
N ARG A 31 0.82 4.31 -9.60
CA ARG A 31 0.69 5.46 -10.46
C ARG A 31 -0.12 6.57 -9.80
N GLU A 32 0.42 7.78 -9.77
CA GLU A 32 -0.35 8.97 -9.40
C GLU A 32 -1.23 9.41 -10.57
N VAL A 33 -2.48 9.82 -10.27
CA VAL A 33 -3.44 10.31 -11.25
C VAL A 33 -3.92 11.70 -10.86
N PRO A 34 -4.43 12.51 -11.80
CA PRO A 34 -4.94 13.84 -11.47
C PRO A 34 -6.08 13.80 -10.47
N ASP A 35 -6.16 14.81 -9.60
CA ASP A 35 -7.31 15.01 -8.73
C ASP A 35 -8.52 15.37 -9.59
N PRO A 36 -9.63 14.61 -9.52
CA PRO A 36 -10.83 14.91 -10.31
C PRO A 36 -11.43 16.29 -9.97
N MET A 37 -11.14 16.81 -8.77
CA MET A 37 -11.61 18.12 -8.33
C MET A 37 -10.65 19.25 -8.68
N GLY A 38 -9.47 18.95 -9.28
CA GLY A 38 -8.48 19.93 -9.69
C GLY A 38 -7.77 20.62 -8.54
N GLY A 39 -7.83 20.07 -7.33
CA GLY A 39 -7.21 20.65 -6.14
C GLY A 39 -5.76 20.23 -5.93
N THR A 40 -5.16 20.74 -4.86
CA THR A 40 -3.76 20.46 -4.49
C THR A 40 -3.59 19.87 -3.09
N HIS A 41 -4.68 19.75 -2.32
CA HIS A 41 -4.59 19.24 -0.94
C HIS A 41 -4.79 17.74 -0.84
N ILE A 42 -5.23 17.10 -1.91
CA ILE A 42 -5.47 15.66 -2.01
C ILE A 42 -4.72 15.16 -3.23
N ARG A 43 -4.00 14.06 -3.08
CA ARG A 43 -3.30 13.42 -4.19
C ARG A 43 -3.87 12.03 -4.39
N TRP A 44 -4.17 11.70 -5.64
CA TRP A 44 -4.83 10.47 -6.03
C TRP A 44 -3.87 9.49 -6.67
N PHE A 45 -4.09 8.21 -6.36
CA PHE A 45 -3.29 7.10 -6.87
C PHE A 45 -4.22 6.00 -7.37
N GLU A 46 -3.78 5.27 -8.36
CA GLU A 46 -4.57 4.22 -8.98
C GLU A 46 -3.81 2.91 -8.97
N PHE A 47 -4.44 1.89 -8.41
CA PHE A 47 -4.02 0.51 -8.60
C PHE A 47 -4.35 0.09 -10.03
N GLY A 48 -3.92 -1.05 -10.50
CA GLY A 48 -4.47 -1.61 -11.74
C GLY A 48 -6.00 -1.69 -11.64
N ASN A 49 -6.72 -1.85 -12.73
CA ASN A 49 -8.18 -2.03 -12.82
C ASN A 49 -9.04 -0.86 -12.30
N SER A 50 -8.55 0.37 -12.38
CA SER A 50 -9.29 1.60 -12.06
C SER A 50 -9.68 1.77 -10.58
N GLN A 51 -9.19 0.95 -9.67
CA GLN A 51 -9.36 1.16 -8.24
C GLN A 51 -8.43 2.26 -7.76
N ARG A 52 -8.94 3.13 -6.90
CA ARG A 52 -8.23 4.34 -6.48
C ARG A 52 -8.21 4.52 -4.98
N PHE A 53 -7.21 5.25 -4.54
CA PHE A 53 -7.18 5.82 -3.19
C PHE A 53 -6.56 7.21 -3.24
N HIS A 54 -6.78 8.00 -2.20
CA HIS A 54 -6.14 9.30 -2.09
C HIS A 54 -5.51 9.48 -0.72
N ILE A 55 -4.55 10.40 -0.68
CA ILE A 55 -3.89 10.82 0.56
C ILE A 55 -4.20 12.29 0.82
N GLN A 56 -4.28 12.64 2.09
CA GLN A 56 -4.58 13.99 2.56
C GLN A 56 -3.71 14.27 3.79
N ALA A 57 -3.00 15.40 3.80
CA ALA A 57 -2.10 15.73 4.90
C ALA A 57 -2.87 16.23 6.13
N GLY A 58 -2.39 15.86 7.31
CA GLY A 58 -2.93 16.32 8.58
C GLY A 58 -2.21 15.71 9.76
N ASP A 59 -2.76 15.91 10.94
CA ASP A 59 -2.23 15.39 12.20
C ASP A 59 -2.55 13.90 12.32
N ILE A 60 -1.52 13.06 12.25
CA ILE A 60 -1.65 11.60 12.37
C ILE A 60 -1.46 11.09 13.80
N SER A 61 -1.33 11.97 14.78
CA SER A 61 -1.02 11.57 16.17
C SER A 61 -2.08 10.67 16.80
N ARG A 62 -3.32 10.72 16.30
CA ARG A 62 -4.43 9.88 16.79
C ARG A 62 -4.73 8.70 15.86
N THR A 63 -3.95 8.51 14.82
CA THR A 63 -4.11 7.37 13.92
C THR A 63 -3.49 6.15 14.57
N HIS A 64 -4.29 5.09 14.72
CA HIS A 64 -3.81 3.82 15.23
C HIS A 64 -3.31 2.96 14.07
N VAL A 65 -2.06 2.54 14.12
CA VAL A 65 -1.48 1.65 13.12
C VAL A 65 -1.08 0.34 13.76
N GLU A 66 -1.43 -0.75 13.11
CA GLU A 66 -1.16 -2.10 13.59
C GLU A 66 -1.06 -3.01 12.37
N LYS A 67 -0.07 -3.91 12.36
CA LYS A 67 0.26 -4.70 11.16
C LYS A 67 -0.90 -5.57 10.68
N ARG A 68 -1.76 -6.02 11.60
CA ARG A 68 -2.94 -6.83 11.24
C ARG A 68 -4.04 -6.01 10.58
N THR A 69 -3.97 -4.68 10.67
CA THR A 69 -4.79 -3.76 9.88
C THR A 69 -3.93 -3.25 8.74
N HIS A 70 -4.15 -3.77 7.55
CA HIS A 70 -3.29 -3.48 6.41
C HIS A 70 -4.09 -3.47 5.10
N PHE A 71 -3.49 -2.90 4.09
CA PHE A 71 -3.96 -2.97 2.71
C PHE A 71 -3.25 -4.13 2.03
N ALA A 72 -4.01 -5.00 1.37
CA ALA A 72 -3.43 -6.11 0.62
C ALA A 72 -3.56 -5.84 -0.88
N LEU A 73 -2.42 -5.82 -1.55
CA LEU A 73 -2.31 -5.62 -2.98
C LEU A 73 -1.76 -6.89 -3.61
N SER A 74 -2.42 -7.39 -4.64
CA SER A 74 -1.86 -8.51 -5.39
C SER A 74 -1.03 -8.00 -6.56
N ALA A 75 0.13 -8.61 -6.75
CA ALA A 75 1.05 -8.30 -7.84
C ALA A 75 1.16 -9.52 -8.76
N PRO A 76 1.15 -9.33 -10.08
CA PRO A 76 1.28 -10.45 -11.00
C PRO A 76 2.65 -11.14 -10.92
N ASP A 77 3.67 -10.43 -10.43
CA ASP A 77 5.02 -10.97 -10.25
C ASP A 77 5.60 -10.49 -8.92
N LEU A 78 5.34 -11.24 -7.85
CA LEU A 78 5.84 -10.92 -6.52
C LEU A 78 7.38 -10.97 -6.46
N ASP A 79 8.01 -11.88 -7.20
CA ASP A 79 9.47 -11.98 -7.21
C ASP A 79 10.11 -10.72 -7.77
N ALA A 80 9.49 -10.10 -8.78
CA ALA A 80 9.94 -8.80 -9.30
C ALA A 80 9.80 -7.69 -8.26
N VAL A 81 8.72 -7.69 -7.49
CA VAL A 81 8.51 -6.73 -6.39
C VAL A 81 9.59 -6.90 -5.32
N ILE A 82 9.87 -8.12 -4.92
CA ILE A 82 10.90 -8.43 -3.92
C ILE A 82 12.28 -8.00 -4.42
N ALA A 83 12.59 -8.28 -5.70
CA ALA A 83 13.85 -7.86 -6.31
C ALA A 83 13.98 -6.33 -6.31
N HIS A 84 12.91 -5.61 -6.61
CA HIS A 84 12.88 -4.15 -6.55
C HIS A 84 13.15 -3.64 -5.14
N PHE A 85 12.51 -4.21 -4.12
CA PHE A 85 12.74 -3.82 -2.73
C PHE A 85 14.20 -4.04 -2.33
N ARG A 86 14.78 -5.18 -2.69
CA ARG A 86 16.19 -5.48 -2.39
C ARG A 86 17.14 -4.52 -3.10
N ALA A 87 16.88 -4.25 -4.37
CA ALA A 87 17.73 -3.35 -5.17
C ALA A 87 17.69 -1.90 -4.68
N THR A 88 16.58 -1.47 -4.09
CA THR A 88 16.39 -0.09 -3.62
C THR A 88 16.53 0.06 -2.10
N GLY A 89 16.89 -1.00 -1.38
CA GLY A 89 17.11 -0.96 0.06
C GLY A 89 15.83 -0.80 0.88
N VAL A 90 14.68 -1.21 0.35
CA VAL A 90 13.41 -1.14 1.05
C VAL A 90 13.29 -2.31 2.03
N ALA A 91 13.03 -2.01 3.30
CA ALA A 91 12.81 -3.02 4.32
C ALA A 91 11.44 -3.68 4.14
N PHE A 92 11.41 -5.00 4.18
CA PHE A 92 10.17 -5.77 4.20
C PHE A 92 10.32 -6.97 5.14
N SER A 93 9.20 -7.56 5.53
CA SER A 93 9.19 -8.68 6.46
C SER A 93 8.05 -9.64 6.16
N ASN A 94 8.08 -10.81 6.80
CA ASN A 94 6.90 -11.68 6.88
C ASN A 94 5.93 -11.13 7.94
N MET A 95 4.78 -11.79 8.13
CA MET A 95 3.78 -11.36 9.12
C MET A 95 4.33 -11.36 10.55
N ALA A 96 5.21 -12.31 10.88
CA ALA A 96 5.84 -12.40 12.20
C ALA A 96 6.88 -11.31 12.47
N GLY A 97 7.26 -10.53 11.45
CA GLY A 97 8.23 -9.44 11.59
C GLY A 97 9.67 -9.84 11.33
N VAL A 98 9.93 -11.00 10.75
CA VAL A 98 11.28 -11.41 10.40
C VAL A 98 11.70 -10.67 9.12
N ALA A 99 12.74 -9.84 9.25
CA ALA A 99 13.21 -9.00 8.15
C ALA A 99 13.70 -9.84 6.96
N GLY A 100 13.27 -9.45 5.76
CA GLY A 100 13.69 -10.09 4.51
C GLY A 100 13.04 -11.44 4.23
N GLU A 101 12.12 -11.88 5.08
CA GLU A 101 11.44 -13.15 4.94
C GLU A 101 10.11 -13.00 4.19
N VAL A 102 9.79 -13.99 3.36
CA VAL A 102 8.52 -14.10 2.65
C VAL A 102 7.55 -14.93 3.47
N ASN A 103 6.33 -14.44 3.60
CA ASN A 103 5.24 -15.14 4.25
C ASN A 103 4.65 -16.15 3.27
N VAL A 104 4.52 -17.42 3.68
CA VAL A 104 3.92 -18.46 2.84
C VAL A 104 2.71 -19.04 3.55
N ARG A 105 1.55 -18.93 2.92
CA ARG A 105 0.30 -19.50 3.45
C ARG A 105 0.20 -21.00 3.14
N PRO A 106 -0.61 -21.76 3.89
CA PRO A 106 -0.82 -23.19 3.60
C PRO A 106 -1.35 -23.48 2.19
N ASP A 107 -2.07 -22.52 1.58
CA ASP A 107 -2.55 -22.64 0.19
C ASP A 107 -1.48 -22.30 -0.86
N GLY A 108 -0.26 -21.95 -0.42
CA GLY A 108 0.86 -21.60 -1.29
C GLY A 108 0.95 -20.12 -1.64
N MET A 109 -0.03 -19.29 -1.26
CA MET A 109 0.05 -17.85 -1.48
C MET A 109 1.20 -17.24 -0.69
N ARG A 110 2.00 -16.42 -1.36
CA ARG A 110 3.15 -15.74 -0.74
C ARG A 110 2.85 -14.25 -0.58
N ALA A 111 3.41 -13.66 0.46
CA ALA A 111 3.24 -12.24 0.74
C ALA A 111 4.47 -11.67 1.43
N VAL A 112 4.68 -10.36 1.23
CA VAL A 112 5.62 -9.56 1.99
C VAL A 112 4.90 -8.34 2.55
N PHE A 113 5.40 -7.79 3.65
CA PHE A 113 4.81 -6.65 4.33
C PHE A 113 5.80 -5.50 4.34
N VAL A 114 5.34 -4.32 3.94
CA VAL A 114 6.11 -3.08 3.99
C VAL A 114 5.33 -2.02 4.74
N GLN A 115 6.06 -1.10 5.38
CA GLN A 115 5.45 -0.03 6.15
C GLN A 115 5.76 1.31 5.48
N ASP A 116 4.74 2.15 5.34
CA ASP A 116 4.91 3.47 4.76
C ASP A 116 5.49 4.47 5.81
N PRO A 117 5.81 5.71 5.40
CA PRO A 117 6.36 6.70 6.34
C PRO A 117 5.44 7.09 7.51
N ASN A 118 4.13 6.82 7.39
CA ASN A 118 3.14 7.13 8.42
C ASN A 118 2.93 5.97 9.40
N GLY A 119 3.48 4.80 9.08
CA GLY A 119 3.27 3.58 9.83
C GLY A 119 2.20 2.66 9.26
N TYR A 120 1.53 3.03 8.18
CA TYR A 120 0.55 2.16 7.52
C TYR A 120 1.23 0.95 6.92
N TRP A 121 0.57 -0.22 7.03
CA TRP A 121 1.07 -1.47 6.53
C TRP A 121 0.44 -1.83 5.19
N PHE A 122 1.29 -2.29 4.29
CA PHE A 122 0.90 -2.84 2.99
C PHE A 122 1.38 -4.28 2.88
N GLU A 123 0.46 -5.17 2.58
CA GLU A 123 0.78 -6.53 2.17
C GLU A 123 0.86 -6.56 0.66
N ILE A 124 1.94 -7.11 0.10
CA ILE A 124 2.03 -7.37 -1.34
C ILE A 124 2.07 -8.88 -1.50
N ASN A 125 1.13 -9.43 -2.26
CA ASN A 125 0.99 -10.87 -2.39
C ASN A 125 0.86 -11.31 -3.85
N ASP A 126 0.91 -12.62 -4.06
CA ASP A 126 0.77 -13.22 -5.40
C ASP A 126 -0.58 -13.93 -5.59
N PHE A 127 -1.61 -13.52 -4.85
CA PHE A 127 -2.95 -14.05 -5.01
C PHE A 127 -3.50 -13.78 -6.40
N ARG A 128 -4.18 -14.79 -6.99
CA ARG A 128 -4.74 -14.70 -8.33
C ARG A 128 -6.19 -15.18 -8.38
#